data_ac4c7322fa173ffb957f57e78582d346
#
_entry.id   ac4c7322fa173ffb957f57e78582d346
#
_cell.length_a   1.000
_cell.length_b   1.000
_cell.length_c   1.000
_cell.angle_alpha   90.00
_cell.angle_beta   90.00
_cell.angle_gamma   90.00
#
_symmetry.space_group_name_H-M   'P 1'
#
loop_
_entity.id
_entity.type
_entity.pdbx_description
1 polymer ?
#
loop_
_entity_poly.entity_id
_entity_poly.type
_entity_poly.pdbx_seq_one_letter_code
_entity_poly.pdbx_strand_id
1 'polypeptide(L)'
;MESQAISATTLRIILAVAGALVLLAIYFFGRPAREQGRRVLFRRGRDERVEPVIGETTADVDEAGKPSQPHQGELDVGVAEELRRLGDTVAAARARGTASSRPLPGKRPADLAVERIVTLYVVARGDGSFSGSDVAVAAEKAGLEFGDMQIFHRPVEGRPDAGPVFSMANMLKPGTFDMSRIDELQTPGLTFFMTLPGPQSALDAWDAMLPAAQRMGELLGGNVLDEERNALGRQRIAMLRDELRAWDRKHEGPQIQMRPRR
;
A
#
# COMPACT_ATOMS: atom_id res chain seq x y z
N MET A 1 -55.27 -8.98 43.07
CA MET A 1 -53.90 -8.81 42.45
C MET A 1 -53.91 -7.41 41.85
N GLU A 2 -53.45 -6.42 42.62
CA GLU A 2 -53.36 -5.02 42.19
C GLU A 2 -52.15 -4.88 41.28
N SER A 3 -52.38 -4.63 40.00
CA SER A 3 -51.35 -4.22 39.06
C SER A 3 -51.01 -2.74 39.40
N GLN A 4 -49.92 -2.53 40.11
CA GLN A 4 -49.38 -1.20 40.35
C GLN A 4 -49.00 -0.57 39.02
N ALA A 5 -49.81 0.36 38.53
CA ALA A 5 -49.48 1.19 37.39
C ALA A 5 -48.26 2.04 37.73
N ILE A 6 -47.11 1.72 37.10
CA ILE A 6 -45.87 2.49 37.25
C ILE A 6 -46.15 3.93 36.79
N SER A 7 -46.02 4.89 37.70
CA SER A 7 -46.21 6.33 37.39
C SER A 7 -45.22 6.74 36.28
N ALA A 8 -45.70 7.57 35.35
CA ALA A 8 -44.87 8.09 34.26
C ALA A 8 -43.55 8.72 34.76
N THR A 9 -43.58 9.31 35.97
CA THR A 9 -42.39 9.86 36.64
C THR A 9 -41.40 8.78 37.06
N THR A 10 -41.89 7.68 37.61
CA THR A 10 -41.08 6.54 38.04
C THR A 10 -40.40 5.89 36.84
N LEU A 11 -41.11 5.76 35.70
CA LEU A 11 -40.56 5.21 34.46
C LEU A 11 -39.41 6.08 33.89
N ARG A 12 -39.58 7.43 33.95
CA ARG A 12 -38.53 8.37 33.52
C ARG A 12 -37.28 8.29 34.38
N ILE A 13 -37.43 8.12 35.69
CA ILE A 13 -36.30 7.98 36.61
C ILE A 13 -35.58 6.66 36.38
N ILE A 14 -36.28 5.55 36.16
CA ILE A 14 -35.69 4.27 35.87
C ILE A 14 -34.89 4.30 34.54
N LEU A 15 -35.44 4.95 33.49
CA LEU A 15 -34.74 5.14 32.21
C LEU A 15 -33.50 6.02 32.36
N ALA A 16 -33.55 7.08 33.13
CA ALA A 16 -32.40 7.96 33.36
C ALA A 16 -31.29 7.23 34.14
N VAL A 17 -31.63 6.45 35.15
CA VAL A 17 -30.66 5.67 35.93
C VAL A 17 -30.04 4.55 35.07
N ALA A 18 -30.82 3.85 34.25
CA ALA A 18 -30.33 2.82 33.32
C ALA A 18 -29.38 3.43 32.28
N GLY A 19 -29.73 4.59 31.71
CA GLY A 19 -28.88 5.34 30.80
C GLY A 19 -27.54 5.75 31.42
N ALA A 20 -27.58 6.27 32.67
CA ALA A 20 -26.36 6.63 33.38
C ALA A 20 -25.47 5.41 33.69
N LEU A 21 -26.04 4.25 34.04
CA LEU A 21 -25.30 3.01 34.26
C LEU A 21 -24.64 2.52 32.98
N VAL A 22 -25.30 2.58 31.83
CA VAL A 22 -24.71 2.23 30.54
C VAL A 22 -23.56 3.14 30.19
N LEU A 23 -23.67 4.45 30.39
CA LEU A 23 -22.58 5.40 30.15
C LEU A 23 -21.38 5.16 31.09
N LEU A 24 -21.65 4.83 32.37
CA LEU A 24 -20.61 4.43 33.33
C LEU A 24 -19.91 3.14 32.91
N ALA A 25 -20.67 2.15 32.46
CA ALA A 25 -20.10 0.89 31.94
C ALA A 25 -19.20 1.14 30.73
N ILE A 26 -19.65 1.95 29.75
CA ILE A 26 -18.84 2.33 28.59
C ILE A 26 -17.58 3.09 29.04
N TYR A 27 -17.69 3.99 30.01
CA TYR A 27 -16.55 4.74 30.52
C TYR A 27 -15.50 3.86 31.22
N PHE A 28 -15.92 2.87 32.01
CA PHE A 28 -15.01 1.98 32.75
C PHE A 28 -14.47 0.82 31.89
N PHE A 29 -15.31 0.20 31.05
CA PHE A 29 -14.93 -0.93 30.21
C PHE A 29 -14.46 -0.52 28.81
N GLY A 30 -14.82 0.68 28.32
CA GLY A 30 -14.43 1.18 26.99
C GLY A 30 -13.05 1.83 26.92
N ARG A 31 -12.27 1.84 27.99
CA ARG A 31 -10.88 2.30 27.92
C ARG A 31 -10.04 1.20 27.29
N PRO A 32 -9.48 1.41 26.06
CA PRO A 32 -8.51 0.46 25.52
C PRO A 32 -7.32 0.39 26.49
N ALA A 33 -7.02 -0.78 26.99
CA ALA A 33 -5.81 -1.04 27.76
C ALA A 33 -4.61 -0.71 26.86
N ARG A 34 -3.91 0.38 27.14
CA ARG A 34 -2.60 0.63 26.57
C ARG A 34 -1.66 -0.41 27.15
N GLU A 35 -1.46 -1.49 26.42
CA GLU A 35 -0.37 -2.41 26.70
C GLU A 35 0.94 -1.66 26.45
N GLN A 36 1.59 -1.27 27.57
CA GLN A 36 2.98 -0.85 27.56
C GLN A 36 3.80 -2.01 27.00
N GLY A 37 4.43 -1.76 25.85
CA GLY A 37 5.29 -2.72 25.18
C GLY A 37 6.32 -3.31 26.13
N ARG A 38 6.16 -4.59 26.43
CA ARG A 38 7.18 -5.43 27.06
C ARG A 38 8.35 -5.48 26.08
N ARG A 39 9.39 -4.72 26.38
CA ARG A 39 10.70 -4.86 25.72
C ARG A 39 11.17 -6.29 25.96
N VAL A 40 10.99 -7.14 24.97
CA VAL A 40 11.67 -8.42 24.89
C VAL A 40 13.13 -8.10 24.62
N LEU A 41 13.94 -8.13 25.67
CA LEU A 41 15.40 -8.14 25.58
C LEU A 41 15.78 -9.42 24.83
N PHE A 42 16.00 -9.32 23.53
CA PHE A 42 16.69 -10.35 22.77
C PHE A 42 18.07 -10.50 23.35
N ARG A 43 18.26 -11.55 24.14
CA ARG A 43 19.56 -12.05 24.63
C ARG A 43 20.32 -12.46 23.36
N ARG A 44 21.20 -11.56 22.92
CA ARG A 44 22.12 -11.76 21.81
C ARG A 44 23.02 -12.96 22.15
N GLY A 45 22.70 -14.09 21.57
CA GLY A 45 23.58 -15.24 21.53
C GLY A 45 24.88 -14.79 20.86
N ARG A 46 25.97 -15.07 21.57
CA ARG A 46 27.35 -14.81 21.14
C ARG A 46 27.66 -15.88 20.10
N ASP A 47 27.32 -15.60 18.82
CA ASP A 47 27.78 -16.41 17.71
C ASP A 47 29.18 -15.96 17.33
N GLU A 48 30.05 -16.92 17.35
CA GLU A 48 31.49 -16.95 17.10
C GLU A 48 31.76 -16.32 15.72
N ARG A 49 32.49 -15.23 15.75
CA ARG A 49 32.93 -14.48 14.55
C ARG A 49 34.02 -15.30 13.89
N VAL A 50 33.68 -16.03 12.86
CA VAL A 50 34.67 -16.67 11.98
C VAL A 50 35.25 -15.57 11.10
N GLU A 51 36.48 -15.16 11.39
CA GLU A 51 37.28 -14.30 10.52
C GLU A 51 37.74 -15.10 9.29
N PRO A 52 37.62 -14.57 8.05
CA PRO A 52 38.20 -15.23 6.90
C PRO A 52 39.72 -15.11 6.98
N VAL A 53 40.38 -16.25 7.09
CA VAL A 53 41.84 -16.37 6.98
C VAL A 53 42.23 -16.10 5.52
N ILE A 54 42.86 -14.96 5.28
CA ILE A 54 43.55 -14.67 4.02
C ILE A 54 44.84 -15.47 4.05
N GLY A 55 45.04 -16.32 3.06
CA GLY A 55 46.17 -17.22 2.94
C GLY A 55 47.51 -16.51 3.03
N GLU A 56 48.37 -17.05 3.88
CA GLU A 56 49.79 -16.74 3.94
C GLU A 56 50.47 -17.16 2.61
N THR A 57 50.91 -16.14 1.87
CA THR A 57 51.89 -16.34 0.83
C THR A 57 53.26 -16.19 1.49
N THR A 58 53.99 -17.28 1.56
CA THR A 58 55.38 -17.34 2.00
C THR A 58 56.23 -16.36 1.18
N ALA A 59 56.73 -15.31 1.82
CA ALA A 59 57.71 -14.42 1.26
C ALA A 59 59.08 -14.95 1.64
N ASP A 60 59.90 -15.24 0.62
CA ASP A 60 61.34 -15.48 0.73
C ASP A 60 62.02 -14.19 1.24
N VAL A 61 62.86 -14.38 2.24
CA VAL A 61 63.65 -13.35 2.84
C VAL A 61 64.97 -13.24 2.07
N ASP A 62 65.18 -12.18 1.30
CA ASP A 62 66.47 -11.76 0.86
C ASP A 62 66.89 -10.46 1.59
N GLU A 63 68.12 -10.60 2.11
CA GLU A 63 68.85 -9.67 2.92
C GLU A 63 69.28 -8.42 2.13
N ALA A 64 68.74 -7.28 2.48
CA ALA A 64 69.41 -5.96 2.46
C ALA A 64 68.45 -4.83 2.77
N GLY A 65 68.62 -4.20 3.90
CA GLY A 65 67.79 -3.11 4.38
C GLY A 65 67.75 -1.85 3.54
N LYS A 66 66.49 -1.48 3.14
CA LYS A 66 66.03 -0.10 2.98
C LYS A 66 64.49 -0.12 2.94
N PRO A 67 63.80 0.77 3.63
CA PRO A 67 62.36 0.87 3.53
C PRO A 67 61.97 1.43 2.15
N SER A 68 61.38 0.58 1.31
CA SER A 68 60.78 0.98 0.04
C SER A 68 59.48 1.74 0.34
N GLN A 69 59.43 2.99 -0.11
CA GLN A 69 58.20 3.77 -0.15
C GLN A 69 57.16 3.03 -1.00
N PRO A 70 55.85 3.07 -0.61
CA PRO A 70 54.83 2.52 -1.47
C PRO A 70 54.82 3.30 -2.80
N HIS A 71 55.09 2.59 -3.89
CA HIS A 71 54.83 3.10 -5.23
C HIS A 71 53.34 3.38 -5.34
N GLN A 72 52.93 4.63 -5.33
CA GLN A 72 51.67 5.05 -5.93
C GLN A 72 51.76 4.70 -7.41
N GLY A 73 51.11 3.58 -7.75
CA GLY A 73 50.92 3.21 -9.15
C GLY A 73 50.24 4.39 -9.84
N GLU A 74 50.91 4.95 -10.85
CA GLU A 74 50.30 5.84 -11.82
C GLU A 74 49.06 5.17 -12.33
N LEU A 75 47.88 5.68 -11.93
CA LEU A 75 46.60 5.33 -12.54
C LEU A 75 46.75 5.58 -14.02
N ASP A 76 46.77 4.53 -14.80
CA ASP A 76 46.88 4.55 -16.24
C ASP A 76 45.92 5.63 -16.79
N VAL A 77 46.43 6.60 -17.52
CA VAL A 77 45.69 7.76 -18.06
C VAL A 77 44.44 7.26 -18.82
N GLY A 78 44.46 6.04 -19.38
CA GLY A 78 43.34 5.40 -20.03
C GLY A 78 42.17 5.07 -19.08
N VAL A 79 42.46 4.62 -17.85
CA VAL A 79 41.43 4.28 -16.86
C VAL A 79 40.76 5.56 -16.32
N ALA A 80 41.52 6.62 -16.14
CA ALA A 80 41.01 7.93 -15.72
C ALA A 80 40.09 8.56 -16.78
N GLU A 81 40.40 8.36 -18.06
CA GLU A 81 39.60 8.88 -19.17
C GLU A 81 38.30 8.04 -19.35
N GLU A 82 38.39 6.74 -19.14
CA GLU A 82 37.21 5.83 -19.21
C GLU A 82 36.26 6.07 -18.03
N LEU A 83 36.77 6.34 -16.83
CA LEU A 83 35.96 6.76 -15.66
C LEU A 83 35.31 8.14 -15.91
N ARG A 84 35.96 9.04 -16.57
CA ARG A 84 35.38 10.32 -16.98
C ARG A 84 34.26 10.14 -18.00
N ARG A 85 34.45 9.31 -19.03
CA ARG A 85 33.40 8.97 -20.03
C ARG A 85 32.20 8.30 -19.38
N LEU A 86 32.41 7.38 -18.44
CA LEU A 86 31.34 6.78 -17.64
C LEU A 86 30.64 7.81 -16.78
N GLY A 87 31.38 8.73 -16.14
CA GLY A 87 30.81 9.85 -15.38
C GLY A 87 29.94 10.76 -16.25
N ASP A 88 30.41 11.11 -17.46
CA ASP A 88 29.66 11.94 -18.39
C ASP A 88 28.43 11.24 -18.97
N THR A 89 28.51 9.94 -19.24
CA THR A 89 27.34 9.15 -19.69
C THR A 89 26.30 8.99 -18.59
N VAL A 90 26.70 8.79 -17.33
CA VAL A 90 25.81 8.74 -16.18
C VAL A 90 25.20 10.13 -15.91
N ALA A 91 25.98 11.19 -16.00
CA ALA A 91 25.49 12.57 -15.86
C ALA A 91 24.51 12.94 -16.99
N ALA A 92 24.80 12.54 -18.24
CA ALA A 92 23.90 12.74 -19.39
C ALA A 92 22.62 11.89 -19.28
N ALA A 93 22.71 10.66 -18.76
CA ALA A 93 21.54 9.83 -18.47
C ALA A 93 20.69 10.42 -17.34
N ARG A 94 21.34 10.98 -16.31
CA ARG A 94 20.66 11.66 -15.21
C ARG A 94 20.01 12.97 -15.65
N ALA A 95 20.66 13.74 -16.52
CA ALA A 95 20.10 14.95 -17.12
C ALA A 95 18.92 14.65 -18.06
N ARG A 96 18.95 13.54 -18.80
CA ARG A 96 17.80 13.07 -19.59
C ARG A 96 16.67 12.53 -18.71
N GLY A 97 16.99 11.93 -17.56
CA GLY A 97 15.99 11.46 -16.57
C GLY A 97 15.24 12.60 -15.87
N THR A 98 15.88 13.79 -15.74
CA THR A 98 15.24 14.97 -15.12
C THR A 98 14.40 15.81 -16.11
N ALA A 99 14.51 15.56 -17.42
CA ALA A 99 13.76 16.30 -18.45
C ALA A 99 12.45 15.61 -18.89
N SER A 100 12.21 14.37 -18.48
CA SER A 100 10.92 13.73 -18.67
C SER A 100 10.18 13.79 -17.33
N SER A 101 9.42 14.85 -17.11
CA SER A 101 8.37 14.87 -16.08
C SER A 101 7.30 13.86 -16.49
N ARG A 102 7.61 12.57 -16.24
CA ARG A 102 6.58 11.52 -16.35
C ARG A 102 5.44 11.98 -15.45
N PRO A 103 4.22 12.14 -15.97
CA PRO A 103 3.09 12.52 -15.13
C PRO A 103 3.05 11.59 -13.92
N LEU A 104 2.86 12.15 -12.73
CA LEU A 104 2.70 11.33 -11.54
C LEU A 104 1.53 10.38 -11.78
N PRO A 105 1.70 9.05 -11.59
CA PRO A 105 0.62 8.10 -11.77
C PRO A 105 -0.54 8.46 -10.83
N GLY A 106 -1.76 8.27 -11.30
CA GLY A 106 -2.94 8.43 -10.47
C GLY A 106 -3.68 9.75 -10.57
N LYS A 107 -3.19 10.72 -11.34
CA LYS A 107 -3.92 11.97 -11.54
C LYS A 107 -5.16 11.72 -12.39
N ARG A 108 -6.35 11.90 -11.80
CA ARG A 108 -7.63 11.79 -12.49
C ARG A 108 -7.87 13.03 -13.35
N PRO A 109 -8.42 12.89 -14.58
CA PRO A 109 -8.92 14.03 -15.36
C PRO A 109 -9.96 14.83 -14.57
N ALA A 110 -9.82 16.16 -14.55
CA ALA A 110 -10.66 17.03 -13.72
C ALA A 110 -12.11 17.17 -14.24
N ASP A 111 -12.33 16.85 -15.50
CA ASP A 111 -13.62 16.91 -16.20
C ASP A 111 -14.54 15.72 -15.92
N LEU A 112 -14.01 14.64 -15.33
CA LEU A 112 -14.78 13.46 -14.99
C LEU A 112 -15.31 13.55 -13.54
N ALA A 113 -16.62 13.89 -13.41
CA ALA A 113 -17.30 13.81 -12.12
C ALA A 113 -17.35 12.36 -11.61
N VAL A 114 -17.19 12.17 -10.29
CA VAL A 114 -17.34 10.85 -9.67
C VAL A 114 -18.82 10.59 -9.39
N GLU A 115 -19.38 9.53 -9.98
CA GLU A 115 -20.78 9.14 -9.76
C GLU A 115 -20.90 7.99 -8.78
N ARG A 116 -19.92 7.06 -8.77
CA ARG A 116 -19.89 5.90 -7.88
C ARG A 116 -18.47 5.59 -7.46
N ILE A 117 -18.30 5.15 -6.22
CA ILE A 117 -17.05 4.58 -5.70
C ILE A 117 -17.32 3.15 -5.29
N VAL A 118 -16.43 2.23 -5.67
CA VAL A 118 -16.46 0.83 -5.24
C VAL A 118 -15.21 0.59 -4.39
N THR A 119 -15.42 0.03 -3.20
CA THR A 119 -14.35 -0.09 -2.19
C THR A 119 -14.18 -1.54 -1.75
N LEU A 120 -12.91 -1.94 -1.53
CA LEU A 120 -12.51 -3.16 -0.84
C LEU A 120 -11.52 -2.80 0.26
N TYR A 121 -11.49 -3.59 1.31
CA TYR A 121 -10.51 -3.44 2.39
C TYR A 121 -9.62 -4.67 2.46
N VAL A 122 -8.34 -4.46 2.73
CA VAL A 122 -7.39 -5.52 3.11
C VAL A 122 -6.98 -5.22 4.54
N VAL A 123 -7.39 -6.06 5.48
CA VAL A 123 -7.16 -5.82 6.92
C VAL A 123 -6.27 -6.89 7.52
N ALA A 124 -5.46 -6.52 8.48
CA ALA A 124 -4.64 -7.46 9.24
C ALA A 124 -5.53 -8.42 10.04
N ARG A 125 -5.03 -9.62 10.32
CA ARG A 125 -5.76 -10.61 11.11
C ARG A 125 -5.68 -10.28 12.59
N GLY A 126 -6.79 -10.43 13.29
CA GLY A 126 -6.88 -10.12 14.73
C GLY A 126 -6.52 -8.67 15.00
N ASP A 127 -5.73 -8.42 16.05
CA ASP A 127 -5.24 -7.09 16.43
C ASP A 127 -3.89 -6.74 15.79
N GLY A 128 -3.53 -7.41 14.69
CA GLY A 128 -2.28 -7.19 13.97
C GLY A 128 -2.25 -5.88 13.18
N SER A 129 -1.07 -5.55 12.68
CA SER A 129 -0.84 -4.42 11.77
C SER A 129 0.11 -4.84 10.65
N PHE A 130 0.02 -4.15 9.53
CA PHE A 130 0.97 -4.26 8.42
C PHE A 130 2.09 -3.24 8.61
N SER A 131 3.33 -3.66 8.41
CA SER A 131 4.48 -2.75 8.31
C SER A 131 4.41 -1.99 6.99
N GLY A 132 4.76 -0.70 7.00
CA GLY A 132 4.74 0.11 5.79
C GLY A 132 5.72 -0.38 4.73
N SER A 133 6.89 -0.88 5.11
CA SER A 133 7.86 -1.50 4.21
C SER A 133 7.27 -2.71 3.49
N ASP A 134 6.57 -3.59 4.22
CA ASP A 134 5.92 -4.76 3.63
C ASP A 134 4.80 -4.34 2.68
N VAL A 135 4.03 -3.29 3.05
CA VAL A 135 3.00 -2.71 2.19
C VAL A 135 3.59 -2.18 0.89
N ALA A 136 4.70 -1.44 0.94
CA ALA A 136 5.34 -0.88 -0.26
C ALA A 136 5.83 -1.99 -1.21
N VAL A 137 6.50 -3.02 -0.67
CA VAL A 137 6.98 -4.18 -1.44
C VAL A 137 5.81 -4.98 -2.02
N ALA A 138 4.74 -5.19 -1.24
CA ALA A 138 3.56 -5.91 -1.72
C ALA A 138 2.82 -5.12 -2.80
N ALA A 139 2.73 -3.79 -2.67
CA ALA A 139 2.12 -2.90 -3.67
C ALA A 139 2.83 -2.98 -5.01
N GLU A 140 4.16 -2.92 -5.02
CA GLU A 140 4.97 -3.09 -6.23
C GLU A 140 4.72 -4.46 -6.88
N LYS A 141 4.73 -5.55 -6.10
CA LYS A 141 4.43 -6.91 -6.57
C LYS A 141 3.00 -7.09 -7.08
N ALA A 142 2.05 -6.28 -6.60
CA ALA A 142 0.68 -6.23 -7.10
C ALA A 142 0.51 -5.29 -8.31
N GLY A 143 1.59 -4.67 -8.79
CA GLY A 143 1.62 -3.77 -9.94
C GLY A 143 1.00 -2.41 -9.67
N LEU A 144 1.10 -1.93 -8.42
CA LEU A 144 0.72 -0.59 -8.02
C LEU A 144 1.94 0.33 -8.04
N GLU A 145 1.73 1.58 -8.43
CA GLU A 145 2.75 2.63 -8.46
C GLU A 145 2.38 3.72 -7.46
N PHE A 146 3.36 4.19 -6.68
CA PHE A 146 3.18 5.34 -5.79
C PHE A 146 3.08 6.62 -6.60
N GLY A 147 2.12 7.52 -6.27
CA GLY A 147 1.85 8.67 -7.11
C GLY A 147 1.09 9.80 -6.44
N ASP A 148 0.13 10.34 -7.18
CA ASP A 148 -0.67 11.50 -6.77
C ASP A 148 -1.32 11.28 -5.39
N MET A 149 -1.57 12.34 -4.65
CA MET A 149 -2.15 12.32 -3.29
C MET A 149 -1.37 11.46 -2.29
N GLN A 150 -0.12 11.08 -2.57
CA GLN A 150 0.72 10.21 -1.72
C GLN A 150 0.07 8.85 -1.42
N ILE A 151 -0.58 8.26 -2.41
CA ILE A 151 -1.17 6.92 -2.35
C ILE A 151 -0.68 6.08 -3.55
N PHE A 152 -1.02 4.79 -3.54
CA PHE A 152 -0.68 3.89 -4.63
C PHE A 152 -1.81 3.81 -5.66
N HIS A 153 -1.45 3.67 -6.93
CA HIS A 153 -2.38 3.64 -8.06
C HIS A 153 -2.05 2.50 -9.02
N ARG A 154 -3.05 1.96 -9.66
CA ARG A 154 -2.89 1.11 -10.84
C ARG A 154 -3.13 1.97 -12.08
N PRO A 155 -2.09 2.37 -12.83
CA PRO A 155 -2.24 3.10 -14.07
C PRO A 155 -2.80 2.20 -15.18
N VAL A 156 -3.38 2.81 -16.21
CA VAL A 156 -3.70 2.11 -17.45
C VAL A 156 -2.41 1.88 -18.24
N GLU A 157 -2.17 0.65 -18.67
CA GLU A 157 -0.99 0.32 -19.48
C GLU A 157 -0.94 1.18 -20.76
N GLY A 158 0.20 1.82 -21.00
CA GLY A 158 0.43 2.67 -22.18
C GLY A 158 -0.30 4.02 -22.16
N ARG A 159 -1.14 4.32 -21.15
CA ARG A 159 -1.87 5.59 -21.03
C ARG A 159 -1.89 6.11 -19.58
N PRO A 160 -0.75 6.52 -19.02
CA PRO A 160 -0.67 7.00 -17.64
C PRO A 160 -1.53 8.26 -17.38
N ASP A 161 -1.80 9.05 -18.43
CA ASP A 161 -2.62 10.28 -18.35
C ASP A 161 -4.12 10.02 -18.30
N ALA A 162 -4.59 8.80 -18.56
CA ALA A 162 -6.00 8.45 -18.52
C ALA A 162 -6.59 8.39 -17.10
N GLY A 163 -5.73 8.50 -16.10
CA GLY A 163 -6.11 8.32 -14.69
C GLY A 163 -5.92 6.89 -14.20
N PRO A 164 -6.11 6.64 -12.91
CA PRO A 164 -5.94 5.32 -12.32
C PRO A 164 -7.16 4.43 -12.60
N VAL A 165 -6.90 3.15 -12.86
CA VAL A 165 -7.94 2.10 -12.91
C VAL A 165 -8.56 1.94 -11.52
N PHE A 166 -7.70 1.84 -10.50
CA PHE A 166 -8.06 1.85 -9.08
C PHE A 166 -6.87 2.38 -8.27
N SER A 167 -7.13 2.67 -7.00
CA SER A 167 -6.13 3.21 -6.08
C SER A 167 -6.17 2.46 -4.76
N MET A 168 -5.06 2.55 -4.01
CA MET A 168 -4.93 1.97 -2.68
C MET A 168 -4.41 3.03 -1.71
N ALA A 169 -5.16 3.26 -0.65
CA ALA A 169 -4.86 4.21 0.41
C ALA A 169 -4.67 3.50 1.75
N ASN A 170 -4.04 4.17 2.70
CA ASN A 170 -3.96 3.72 4.09
C ASN A 170 -5.35 3.84 4.75
N MET A 171 -5.74 2.85 5.55
CA MET A 171 -6.99 2.91 6.31
C MET A 171 -6.94 3.95 7.45
N LEU A 172 -5.76 4.26 7.97
CA LEU A 172 -5.56 5.30 8.97
C LEU A 172 -5.56 6.69 8.31
N LYS A 173 -6.21 7.65 8.94
CA LYS A 173 -6.17 9.06 8.52
C LYS A 173 -4.75 9.61 8.64
N PRO A 174 -4.27 10.39 7.67
CA PRO A 174 -5.00 11.03 6.56
C PRO A 174 -5.27 10.12 5.35
N GLY A 175 -4.83 8.87 5.30
CA GLY A 175 -5.02 7.94 4.20
C GLY A 175 -3.80 7.82 3.26
N THR A 176 -2.76 8.59 3.52
CA THR A 176 -1.55 8.70 2.71
C THR A 176 -0.45 7.78 3.20
N PHE A 177 0.59 7.62 2.37
CA PHE A 177 1.83 6.94 2.73
C PHE A 177 2.99 7.94 2.66
N ASP A 178 3.69 8.13 3.77
CA ASP A 178 4.94 8.91 3.78
C ASP A 178 6.10 7.98 3.44
N MET A 179 6.54 8.00 2.17
CA MET A 179 7.62 7.13 1.70
C MET A 179 8.97 7.44 2.37
N SER A 180 9.14 8.65 2.94
CA SER A 180 10.37 8.99 3.66
C SER A 180 10.45 8.34 5.05
N ARG A 181 9.31 7.95 5.61
CA ARG A 181 9.18 7.27 6.91
C ARG A 181 8.32 6.00 6.83
N ILE A 182 8.37 5.35 5.67
CA ILE A 182 7.56 4.16 5.43
C ILE A 182 7.87 3.02 6.42
N ASP A 183 9.11 2.92 6.88
CA ASP A 183 9.55 1.91 7.85
C ASP A 183 8.94 2.09 9.24
N GLU A 184 8.54 3.31 9.59
CA GLU A 184 7.88 3.63 10.87
C GLU A 184 6.36 3.37 10.82
N LEU A 185 5.81 3.25 9.62
CA LEU A 185 4.38 3.10 9.43
C LEU A 185 3.90 1.74 9.91
N GLN A 186 2.85 1.75 10.73
CA GLN A 186 2.07 0.57 11.11
C GLN A 186 0.60 0.87 10.80
N THR A 187 -0.05 0.00 10.03
CA THR A 187 -1.47 0.20 9.66
C THR A 187 -2.28 -1.08 9.89
N PRO A 188 -3.50 -0.98 10.43
CA PRO A 188 -4.40 -2.12 10.58
C PRO A 188 -4.95 -2.61 9.24
N GLY A 189 -4.85 -1.79 8.18
CA GLY A 189 -5.37 -2.17 6.87
C GLY A 189 -5.19 -1.13 5.78
N LEU A 190 -5.59 -1.54 4.60
CA LEU A 190 -5.51 -0.80 3.34
C LEU A 190 -6.91 -0.69 2.74
N THR A 191 -7.18 0.42 2.07
CA THR A 191 -8.43 0.68 1.38
C THR A 191 -8.15 0.71 -0.12
N PHE A 192 -8.71 -0.23 -0.86
CA PHE A 192 -8.74 -0.23 -2.31
C PHE A 192 -10.01 0.45 -2.79
N PHE A 193 -9.92 1.30 -3.78
CA PHE A 193 -11.10 1.95 -4.34
C PHE A 193 -10.92 2.26 -5.83
N MET A 194 -12.01 2.14 -6.56
CA MET A 194 -12.12 2.61 -7.93
C MET A 194 -13.28 3.60 -8.04
N THR A 195 -13.11 4.61 -8.87
CA THR A 195 -14.10 5.68 -9.09
C THR A 195 -14.71 5.52 -10.48
N LEU A 196 -16.02 5.59 -10.56
CA LEU A 196 -16.77 5.45 -11.80
C LEU A 196 -17.46 6.77 -12.16
N PRO A 197 -17.48 7.13 -13.45
CA PRO A 197 -16.81 6.50 -14.58
C PRO A 197 -15.28 6.55 -14.43
N GLY A 198 -14.58 5.55 -14.95
CA GLY A 198 -13.12 5.43 -14.92
C GLY A 198 -12.52 5.40 -16.33
N PRO A 199 -11.19 5.18 -16.42
CA PRO A 199 -10.49 5.07 -17.70
C PRO A 199 -10.77 3.76 -18.46
N GLN A 200 -11.41 2.80 -17.80
CA GLN A 200 -11.84 1.50 -18.32
C GLN A 200 -13.29 1.25 -17.92
N SER A 201 -13.93 0.20 -18.49
CA SER A 201 -15.25 -0.24 -18.06
C SER A 201 -15.25 -0.57 -16.56
N ALA A 202 -16.40 -0.43 -15.89
CA ALA A 202 -16.49 -0.71 -14.47
C ALA A 202 -16.16 -2.18 -14.15
N LEU A 203 -16.57 -3.10 -15.03
CA LEU A 203 -16.28 -4.52 -14.86
C LEU A 203 -14.79 -4.82 -15.04
N ASP A 204 -14.12 -4.24 -16.06
CA ASP A 204 -12.68 -4.45 -16.27
C ASP A 204 -11.85 -3.87 -15.12
N ALA A 205 -12.24 -2.70 -14.62
CA ALA A 205 -11.59 -2.08 -13.46
C ALA A 205 -11.73 -2.95 -12.21
N TRP A 206 -12.90 -3.55 -11.99
CA TRP A 206 -13.13 -4.51 -10.91
C TRP A 206 -12.29 -5.78 -11.08
N ASP A 207 -12.25 -6.34 -12.29
CA ASP A 207 -11.50 -7.56 -12.59
C ASP A 207 -9.98 -7.34 -12.49
N ALA A 208 -9.52 -6.09 -12.55
CA ALA A 208 -8.15 -5.72 -12.21
C ALA A 208 -7.95 -5.47 -10.70
N MET A 209 -8.90 -4.83 -10.01
CA MET A 209 -8.79 -4.46 -8.60
C MET A 209 -8.89 -5.66 -7.66
N LEU A 210 -9.84 -6.57 -7.90
CA LEU A 210 -10.08 -7.71 -7.02
C LEU A 210 -8.86 -8.63 -6.87
N PRO A 211 -8.21 -9.09 -7.97
CA PRO A 211 -7.00 -9.92 -7.85
C PRO A 211 -5.84 -9.18 -7.17
N ALA A 212 -5.70 -7.87 -7.40
CA ALA A 212 -4.67 -7.07 -6.74
C ALA A 212 -4.91 -7.00 -5.22
N ALA A 213 -6.15 -6.76 -4.78
CA ALA A 213 -6.51 -6.77 -3.37
C ALA A 213 -6.30 -8.15 -2.73
N GLN A 214 -6.67 -9.23 -3.43
CA GLN A 214 -6.42 -10.60 -2.98
C GLN A 214 -4.93 -10.90 -2.86
N ARG A 215 -4.14 -10.50 -3.86
CA ARG A 215 -2.68 -10.66 -3.85
C ARG A 215 -2.03 -9.91 -2.68
N MET A 216 -2.49 -8.68 -2.40
CA MET A 216 -2.04 -7.92 -1.23
C MET A 216 -2.41 -8.62 0.07
N GLY A 217 -3.64 -9.16 0.16
CA GLY A 217 -4.07 -9.95 1.32
C GLY A 217 -3.21 -11.19 1.55
N GLU A 218 -2.84 -11.91 0.48
CA GLU A 218 -1.94 -13.06 0.56
C GLU A 218 -0.53 -12.65 1.01
N LEU A 219 0.07 -11.63 0.39
CA LEU A 219 1.43 -11.18 0.68
C LEU A 219 1.58 -10.63 2.11
N LEU A 220 0.56 -9.95 2.62
CA LEU A 220 0.55 -9.34 3.95
C LEU A 220 -0.09 -10.24 5.03
N GLY A 221 -0.60 -11.42 4.66
CA GLY A 221 -1.31 -12.30 5.59
C GLY A 221 -2.63 -11.72 6.10
N GLY A 222 -3.28 -10.83 5.32
CA GLY A 222 -4.52 -10.17 5.67
C GLY A 222 -5.78 -10.87 5.15
N ASN A 223 -6.93 -10.26 5.42
CA ASN A 223 -8.23 -10.65 4.91
C ASN A 223 -8.80 -9.57 3.99
N VAL A 224 -9.43 -9.99 2.88
CA VAL A 224 -10.12 -9.08 1.97
C VAL A 224 -11.59 -8.98 2.39
N LEU A 225 -12.06 -7.74 2.59
CA LEU A 225 -13.42 -7.42 3.02
C LEU A 225 -14.09 -6.52 1.97
N ASP A 226 -15.43 -6.55 1.94
CA ASP A 226 -16.25 -5.65 1.14
C ASP A 226 -16.40 -4.26 1.79
N GLU A 227 -17.20 -3.39 1.17
CA GLU A 227 -17.47 -2.03 1.67
C GLU A 227 -18.17 -2.00 3.03
N GLU A 228 -18.92 -3.06 3.35
CA GLU A 228 -19.62 -3.26 4.64
C GLU A 228 -18.72 -3.94 5.68
N ARG A 229 -17.45 -4.21 5.33
CA ARG A 229 -16.45 -4.93 6.14
C ARG A 229 -16.79 -6.38 6.42
N ASN A 230 -17.59 -7.00 5.57
CA ASN A 230 -17.82 -8.43 5.61
C ASN A 230 -16.78 -9.17 4.79
N ALA A 231 -16.51 -10.43 5.14
CA ALA A 231 -15.62 -11.27 4.34
C ALA A 231 -16.14 -11.40 2.90
N LEU A 232 -15.26 -11.11 1.93
CA LEU A 232 -15.60 -11.09 0.51
C LEU A 232 -15.79 -12.51 -0.02
N GLY A 233 -17.03 -13.02 0.06
CA GLY A 233 -17.40 -14.35 -0.44
C GLY A 233 -17.75 -14.37 -1.93
N ARG A 234 -17.77 -15.58 -2.52
CA ARG A 234 -18.09 -15.79 -3.95
C ARG A 234 -19.42 -15.16 -4.39
N GLN A 235 -20.44 -15.24 -3.53
CA GLN A 235 -21.76 -14.68 -3.82
C GLN A 235 -21.71 -13.14 -3.93
N ARG A 236 -21.00 -12.46 -3.00
CA ARG A 236 -20.84 -11.00 -3.03
C ARG A 236 -20.06 -10.56 -4.27
N ILE A 237 -18.98 -11.29 -4.63
CA ILE A 237 -18.23 -11.05 -5.86
C ILE A 237 -19.13 -11.15 -7.09
N ALA A 238 -19.95 -12.20 -7.20
CA ALA A 238 -20.86 -12.36 -8.34
C ALA A 238 -21.88 -11.23 -8.42
N MET A 239 -22.48 -10.85 -7.29
CA MET A 239 -23.42 -9.73 -7.20
C MET A 239 -22.79 -8.40 -7.64
N LEU A 240 -21.60 -8.07 -7.14
CA LEU A 240 -20.88 -6.86 -7.54
C LEU A 240 -20.56 -6.86 -9.03
N ARG A 241 -20.14 -8.00 -9.61
CA ARG A 241 -19.91 -8.11 -11.06
C ARG A 241 -21.17 -7.85 -11.87
N ASP A 242 -22.32 -8.34 -11.42
CA ASP A 242 -23.59 -8.11 -12.11
C ASP A 242 -24.05 -6.65 -12.00
N GLU A 243 -23.84 -6.02 -10.85
CA GLU A 243 -24.09 -4.58 -10.67
C GLU A 243 -23.21 -3.74 -11.61
N LEU A 244 -21.90 -4.07 -11.73
CA LEU A 244 -20.97 -3.35 -12.57
C LEU A 244 -21.26 -3.54 -14.07
N ARG A 245 -21.67 -4.74 -14.48
CA ARG A 245 -22.17 -4.96 -15.83
C ARG A 245 -23.43 -4.13 -16.14
N ALA A 246 -24.32 -4.00 -15.16
CA ALA A 246 -25.51 -3.15 -15.30
C ALA A 246 -25.13 -1.67 -15.39
N TRP A 247 -24.12 -1.25 -14.63
CA TRP A 247 -23.53 0.09 -14.72
C TRP A 247 -22.97 0.36 -16.10
N ASP A 248 -22.11 -0.51 -16.62
CA ASP A 248 -21.49 -0.37 -17.94
C ASP A 248 -22.54 -0.25 -19.03
N ARG A 249 -23.56 -1.15 -19.05
CA ARG A 249 -24.67 -1.06 -20.03
C ARG A 249 -25.42 0.27 -19.98
N LYS A 250 -25.54 0.89 -18.81
CA LYS A 250 -26.22 2.18 -18.66
C LYS A 250 -25.38 3.35 -19.18
N HIS A 251 -24.03 3.23 -19.12
CA HIS A 251 -23.09 4.29 -19.47
C HIS A 251 -22.43 4.07 -20.86
N GLU A 252 -22.53 2.85 -21.39
CA GLU A 252 -22.25 2.62 -22.81
C GLU A 252 -23.32 3.35 -23.63
N GLY A 253 -22.89 4.30 -24.47
CA GLY A 253 -23.78 5.02 -25.40
C GLY A 253 -24.56 4.06 -26.31
N PRO A 254 -25.61 4.51 -27.00
CA PRO A 254 -26.48 3.64 -27.81
C PRO A 254 -25.64 2.83 -28.80
N GLN A 255 -25.74 1.51 -28.70
CA GLN A 255 -25.07 0.58 -29.60
C GLN A 255 -25.42 0.95 -31.03
N ILE A 256 -24.40 1.18 -31.85
CA ILE A 256 -24.58 1.40 -33.31
C ILE A 256 -25.16 0.10 -33.87
N GLN A 257 -26.49 0.05 -34.03
CA GLN A 257 -27.14 -1.03 -34.76
C GLN A 257 -26.67 -0.96 -36.19
N MET A 258 -25.78 -1.85 -36.61
CA MET A 258 -25.47 -2.04 -38.04
C MET A 258 -26.76 -2.43 -38.72
N ARG A 259 -27.33 -1.49 -39.53
CA ARG A 259 -28.42 -1.83 -40.44
C ARG A 259 -27.92 -2.90 -41.41
N PRO A 260 -28.62 -4.06 -41.50
CA PRO A 260 -28.25 -5.04 -42.51
C PRO A 260 -28.39 -4.38 -43.89
N ARG A 261 -27.32 -4.40 -44.67
CA ARG A 261 -27.37 -4.01 -46.10
C ARG A 261 -28.38 -4.92 -46.80
N ARG A 262 -29.44 -4.33 -47.34
CA ARG A 262 -30.34 -5.00 -48.28
C ARG A 262 -29.66 -5.07 -49.65
#